data_86f67c2abcf8f0d3de050fef9dda57ab
#
_entry.id   86f67c2abcf8f0d3de050fef9dda57ab
#
_cell.length_a   1.000
_cell.length_b   1.000
_cell.length_c   1.000
_cell.angle_alpha   90.00
_cell.angle_beta   90.00
_cell.angle_gamma   90.00
#
_symmetry.space_group_name_H-M   'P 1'
#
loop_
_entity.id
_entity.type
_entity.pdbx_description
1 polymer ?
#
loop_
_entity_poly.entity_id
_entity_poly.type
_entity_poly.pdbx_seq_one_letter_code
_entity_poly.pdbx_strand_id
1 'polypeptide(L)'
;MSDCLFCRMVAGEIPADVVHETDRTFAFRDINPQAPTHVLVVPKSHHPTVAALAHTDPDLLGAVVRAAEAVALQEGLATPDGVEPGYRVVTNTGPAAGQTVPHVHLHVLGGRDMRWPPG
;
A
#
# COMPACT_ATOMS: atom_id res chain seq x y z
N MET A 1 23.52 -2.45 -3.38
CA MET A 1 22.26 -2.39 -4.13
C MET A 1 21.30 -3.42 -3.58
N SER A 2 20.07 -3.04 -3.35
CA SER A 2 19.07 -3.96 -2.81
C SER A 2 18.47 -4.85 -3.89
N ASP A 3 18.15 -6.10 -3.54
CA ASP A 3 17.40 -7.00 -4.42
C ASP A 3 15.88 -6.73 -4.32
N CYS A 4 15.44 -5.93 -3.34
CA CYS A 4 14.04 -5.62 -3.13
C CYS A 4 13.55 -4.61 -4.18
N LEU A 5 12.54 -5.01 -4.94
CA LEU A 5 11.92 -4.16 -5.97
C LEU A 5 11.46 -2.81 -5.39
N PHE A 6 10.78 -2.84 -4.23
CA PHE A 6 10.24 -1.62 -3.64
C PHE A 6 11.33 -0.73 -3.04
N CYS A 7 12.36 -1.30 -2.45
CA CYS A 7 13.52 -0.51 -2.01
C CYS A 7 14.17 0.21 -3.19
N ARG A 8 14.25 -0.44 -4.33
CA ARG A 8 14.84 0.15 -5.55
C ARG A 8 13.96 1.26 -6.12
N MET A 9 12.63 1.11 -6.04
CA MET A 9 11.69 2.17 -6.44
C MET A 9 11.82 3.39 -5.52
N VAL A 10 11.90 3.17 -4.21
CA VAL A 10 12.08 4.26 -3.22
C VAL A 10 13.40 4.98 -3.47
N ALA A 11 14.44 4.27 -3.84
CA ALA A 11 15.76 4.84 -4.15
C ALA A 11 15.81 5.54 -5.52
N GLY A 12 14.76 5.45 -6.33
CA GLY A 12 14.72 6.05 -7.65
C GLY A 12 15.45 5.25 -8.73
N GLU A 13 15.85 4.01 -8.44
CA GLU A 13 16.57 3.15 -9.39
C GLU A 13 15.63 2.50 -10.41
N ILE A 14 14.35 2.36 -10.07
CA ILE A 14 13.31 1.81 -10.94
C ILE A 14 12.18 2.84 -11.01
N PRO A 15 11.63 3.12 -12.22
CA PRO A 15 10.51 4.04 -12.35
C PRO A 15 9.27 3.56 -11.59
N ALA A 16 8.53 4.50 -11.01
CA ALA A 16 7.26 4.24 -10.34
C ALA A 16 6.32 5.42 -10.60
N ASP A 17 5.03 5.14 -10.75
CA ASP A 17 4.01 6.17 -10.86
C ASP A 17 3.58 6.59 -9.45
N VAL A 18 4.37 7.49 -8.85
CA VAL A 18 4.21 7.92 -7.46
C VAL A 18 3.00 8.83 -7.33
N VAL A 19 2.10 8.52 -6.39
CA VAL A 19 0.90 9.30 -6.13
C VAL A 19 0.91 9.98 -4.77
N HIS A 20 1.74 9.51 -3.83
CA HIS A 20 1.83 10.08 -2.49
C HIS A 20 3.17 9.69 -1.86
N GLU A 21 3.75 10.60 -1.11
CA GLU A 21 5.03 10.34 -0.45
C GLU A 21 5.15 11.19 0.81
N THR A 22 5.68 10.58 1.86
CA THR A 22 6.06 11.27 3.11
C THR A 22 7.50 10.93 3.45
N ASP A 23 8.01 11.39 4.58
CA ASP A 23 9.36 11.07 5.04
C ASP A 23 9.58 9.56 5.16
N ARG A 24 8.56 8.82 5.54
CA ARG A 24 8.68 7.40 5.89
C ARG A 24 7.87 6.47 4.98
N THR A 25 6.99 7.00 4.13
CA THR A 25 6.08 6.20 3.30
C THR A 25 6.16 6.61 1.84
N PHE A 26 5.80 5.67 0.95
CA PHE A 26 5.89 5.83 -0.49
C PHE A 26 4.71 5.09 -1.12
N ALA A 27 3.96 5.76 -1.98
CA ALA A 27 2.77 5.17 -2.60
C ALA A 27 2.81 5.36 -4.11
N PHE A 28 2.51 4.29 -4.84
CA PHE A 28 2.58 4.27 -6.31
C PHE A 28 1.51 3.35 -6.88
N ARG A 29 1.13 3.61 -8.13
CA ARG A 29 0.10 2.81 -8.81
C ARG A 29 0.63 1.43 -9.15
N ASP A 30 -0.22 0.42 -8.94
CA ASP A 30 0.08 -0.95 -9.37
C ASP A 30 0.06 -1.01 -10.91
N ILE A 31 1.04 -1.66 -11.51
CA ILE A 31 1.15 -1.79 -12.97
C ILE A 31 0.15 -2.79 -13.53
N ASN A 32 -0.46 -3.62 -12.68
CA ASN A 32 -1.49 -4.58 -13.06
C ASN A 32 -2.73 -4.34 -12.18
N PRO A 33 -3.45 -3.21 -12.39
CA PRO A 33 -4.51 -2.82 -11.46
C PRO A 33 -5.69 -3.79 -11.50
N GLN A 34 -6.20 -4.09 -10.31
CA GLN A 34 -7.35 -4.97 -10.11
C GLN A 34 -8.63 -4.16 -9.83
N ALA A 35 -8.54 -2.84 -9.85
CA ALA A 35 -9.64 -1.91 -9.68
C ALA A 35 -9.26 -0.59 -10.38
N PRO A 36 -10.22 0.31 -10.68
CA PRO A 36 -9.91 1.62 -11.26
C PRO A 36 -8.88 2.41 -10.45
N THR A 37 -8.94 2.34 -9.11
CA THR A 37 -7.86 2.77 -8.24
C THR A 37 -7.22 1.54 -7.61
N HIS A 38 -5.94 1.35 -7.85
CA HIS A 38 -5.14 0.30 -7.21
C HIS A 38 -3.75 0.86 -6.94
N VAL A 39 -3.52 1.28 -5.70
CA VAL A 39 -2.28 1.91 -5.25
C VAL A 39 -1.63 1.03 -4.19
N LEU A 40 -0.31 0.89 -4.26
CA LEU A 40 0.49 0.21 -3.26
C LEU A 40 1.11 1.25 -2.34
N VAL A 41 0.95 1.06 -1.03
CA VAL A 41 1.54 1.93 -0.01
C VAL A 41 2.58 1.13 0.76
N VAL A 42 3.81 1.62 0.76
CA VAL A 42 4.93 0.92 1.38
C VAL A 42 5.66 1.83 2.37
N PRO A 43 6.24 1.27 3.44
CA PRO A 43 7.24 2.01 4.21
C PRO A 43 8.52 2.13 3.39
N LYS A 44 9.24 3.24 3.55
CA LYS A 44 10.53 3.42 2.85
C LYS A 44 11.61 2.47 3.38
N SER A 45 11.59 2.19 4.69
CA SER A 45 12.48 1.20 5.27
C SER A 45 11.97 -0.22 4.99
N HIS A 46 12.88 -1.16 4.84
CA HIS A 46 12.56 -2.53 4.48
C HIS A 46 12.09 -3.33 5.69
N HIS A 47 10.87 -3.86 5.60
CA HIS A 47 10.30 -4.82 6.53
C HIS A 47 9.60 -5.88 5.69
N PRO A 48 9.81 -7.19 5.95
CA PRO A 48 9.30 -8.22 5.03
C PRO A 48 7.79 -8.41 5.07
N THR A 49 7.15 -8.24 6.23
CA THR A 49 5.71 -8.47 6.40
C THR A 49 5.10 -7.44 7.34
N VAL A 50 3.76 -7.32 7.28
CA VAL A 50 3.03 -6.46 8.21
C VAL A 50 3.21 -6.92 9.66
N ALA A 51 3.29 -8.23 9.89
CA ALA A 51 3.52 -8.78 11.24
C ALA A 51 4.89 -8.35 11.78
N ALA A 52 5.94 -8.45 10.96
CA ALA A 52 7.29 -8.01 11.36
C ALA A 52 7.31 -6.50 11.64
N LEU A 53 6.65 -5.71 10.80
CA LEU A 53 6.58 -4.26 11.00
C LEU A 53 5.84 -3.91 12.29
N ALA A 54 4.73 -4.58 12.58
CA ALA A 54 3.93 -4.34 13.78
C ALA A 54 4.75 -4.59 15.06
N HIS A 55 5.63 -5.59 15.05
CA HIS A 55 6.50 -5.89 16.19
C HIS A 55 7.69 -4.95 16.31
N THR A 56 8.28 -4.57 15.16
CA THR A 56 9.52 -3.81 15.13
C THR A 56 9.29 -2.29 15.28
N ASP A 57 8.27 -1.78 14.60
CA ASP A 57 7.99 -0.33 14.56
C ASP A 57 6.50 -0.08 14.35
N PRO A 58 5.68 -0.21 15.40
CA PRO A 58 4.23 0.00 15.29
C PRO A 58 3.87 1.43 14.87
N ASP A 59 4.69 2.42 15.20
CA ASP A 59 4.45 3.80 14.77
C ASP A 59 4.57 3.93 13.24
N LEU A 60 5.51 3.23 12.64
CA LEU A 60 5.65 3.20 11.18
C LEU A 60 4.46 2.48 10.54
N LEU A 61 3.98 1.41 11.14
CA LEU A 61 2.76 0.75 10.66
C LEU A 61 1.58 1.75 10.64
N GLY A 62 1.41 2.51 11.72
CA GLY A 62 0.41 3.57 11.77
C GLY A 62 0.57 4.60 10.67
N ALA A 63 1.82 5.00 10.37
CA ALA A 63 2.11 5.94 9.29
C ALA A 63 1.73 5.36 7.92
N VAL A 64 1.98 4.07 7.68
CA VAL A 64 1.60 3.41 6.43
C VAL A 64 0.07 3.37 6.27
N VAL A 65 -0.66 3.07 7.35
CA VAL A 65 -2.13 3.07 7.32
C VAL A 65 -2.67 4.47 7.07
N ARG A 66 -2.09 5.49 7.70
CA ARG A 66 -2.48 6.89 7.44
C ARG A 66 -2.19 7.31 6.00
N ALA A 67 -1.09 6.86 5.43
CA ALA A 67 -0.78 7.12 4.02
C ALA A 67 -1.83 6.46 3.11
N ALA A 68 -2.28 5.25 3.44
CA ALA A 68 -3.36 4.58 2.71
C ALA A 68 -4.65 5.40 2.77
N GLU A 69 -4.99 5.96 3.92
CA GLU A 69 -6.15 6.86 4.06
C GLU A 69 -5.98 8.11 3.21
N ALA A 70 -4.80 8.72 3.24
CA ALA A 70 -4.52 9.92 2.44
C ALA A 70 -4.68 9.64 0.94
N VAL A 71 -4.22 8.49 0.49
CA VAL A 71 -4.41 8.05 -0.91
C VAL A 71 -5.89 7.90 -1.23
N ALA A 72 -6.66 7.27 -0.34
CA ALA A 72 -8.10 7.09 -0.54
C ALA A 72 -8.83 8.43 -0.68
N LEU A 73 -8.51 9.41 0.16
CA LEU A 73 -9.06 10.76 0.08
C LEU A 73 -8.67 11.43 -1.24
N GLN A 74 -7.41 11.35 -1.61
CA GLN A 74 -6.87 11.94 -2.83
C GLN A 74 -7.52 11.35 -4.08
N GLU A 75 -7.82 10.05 -4.08
CA GLU A 75 -8.42 9.36 -5.22
C GLU A 75 -9.95 9.43 -5.25
N GLY A 76 -10.55 10.14 -4.30
CA GLY A 76 -12.00 10.32 -4.25
C GLY A 76 -12.76 9.10 -3.74
N LEU A 77 -12.12 8.23 -2.98
CA LEU A 77 -12.72 7.00 -2.45
C LEU A 77 -13.36 7.20 -1.08
N ALA A 78 -13.09 8.34 -0.46
CA ALA A 78 -13.65 8.76 0.82
C ALA A 78 -13.60 10.28 0.89
N THR A 79 -14.29 10.87 1.88
CA THR A 79 -14.24 12.30 2.17
C THR A 79 -13.70 12.49 3.60
N PRO A 80 -13.23 13.71 3.97
CA PRO A 80 -12.70 13.94 5.33
C PRO A 80 -13.70 13.63 6.45
N ASP A 81 -14.99 13.76 6.17
CA ASP A 81 -16.07 13.55 7.15
C ASP A 81 -17.02 12.41 6.76
N GLY A 82 -16.63 11.56 5.81
CA GLY A 82 -17.42 10.43 5.36
C GLY A 82 -16.58 9.30 4.79
N VAL A 83 -17.24 8.16 4.55
CA VAL A 83 -16.58 6.94 4.08
C VAL A 83 -17.08 6.48 2.70
N GLU A 84 -17.87 7.30 2.05
CA GLU A 84 -18.41 6.95 0.73
C GLU A 84 -17.58 7.55 -0.39
N PRO A 85 -17.43 6.83 -1.53
CA PRO A 85 -18.02 5.53 -1.86
C PRO A 85 -17.39 4.34 -1.12
N GLY A 86 -16.16 4.45 -0.63
CA GLY A 86 -15.49 3.40 0.11
C GLY A 86 -14.34 2.76 -0.66
N TYR A 87 -13.51 2.06 0.08
CA TYR A 87 -12.33 1.40 -0.47
C TYR A 87 -11.97 0.20 0.39
N ARG A 88 -11.13 -0.67 -0.17
CA ARG A 88 -10.61 -1.83 0.54
C ARG A 88 -9.11 -1.70 0.69
N VAL A 89 -8.60 -2.07 1.85
CA VAL A 89 -7.16 -2.18 2.10
C VAL A 89 -6.84 -3.64 2.33
N VAL A 90 -5.84 -4.13 1.61
CA VAL A 90 -5.39 -5.53 1.69
C VAL A 90 -3.89 -5.56 1.90
N THR A 91 -3.43 -6.39 2.82
CA THR A 91 -2.01 -6.74 2.91
C THR A 91 -1.88 -8.26 3.00
N ASN A 92 -0.90 -8.81 2.31
CA ASN A 92 -0.67 -10.25 2.25
C ASN A 92 0.59 -10.59 3.03
N THR A 93 0.52 -11.62 3.86
CA THR A 93 1.66 -12.12 4.64
C THR A 93 1.88 -13.59 4.28
N GLY A 94 3.02 -13.86 3.65
CA GLY A 94 3.44 -15.20 3.31
C GLY A 94 2.92 -15.71 1.96
N PRO A 95 3.50 -16.82 1.47
CA PRO A 95 3.22 -17.31 0.11
C PRO A 95 1.79 -17.81 -0.10
N ALA A 96 1.18 -18.44 0.90
CA ALA A 96 -0.20 -18.92 0.78
C ALA A 96 -1.21 -17.78 0.64
N ALA A 97 -0.87 -16.58 1.15
CA ALA A 97 -1.70 -15.39 1.02
C ALA A 97 -1.43 -14.62 -0.29
N GLY A 98 -0.44 -15.06 -1.08
CA GLY A 98 -0.10 -14.41 -2.34
C GLY A 98 0.92 -13.29 -2.23
N GLN A 99 1.70 -13.25 -1.15
CA GLN A 99 2.77 -12.27 -1.02
C GLN A 99 3.92 -12.65 -1.96
N THR A 100 4.15 -11.83 -2.99
CA THR A 100 5.18 -12.07 -3.99
C THR A 100 6.42 -11.21 -3.79
N VAL A 101 6.28 -10.05 -3.14
CA VAL A 101 7.40 -9.15 -2.82
C VAL A 101 7.57 -9.11 -1.31
N PRO A 102 8.73 -9.54 -0.76
CA PRO A 102 8.96 -9.56 0.69
C PRO A 102 9.35 -8.18 1.24
N HIS A 103 8.48 -7.22 1.05
CA HIS A 103 8.53 -5.87 1.58
C HIS A 103 7.09 -5.46 1.81
N VAL A 104 6.74 -5.13 3.04
CA VAL A 104 5.35 -4.88 3.41
C VAL A 104 4.71 -3.84 2.50
N HIS A 105 3.52 -4.14 2.02
CA HIS A 105 2.76 -3.20 1.20
C HIS A 105 1.27 -3.39 1.46
N LEU A 106 0.55 -2.27 1.48
CA LEU A 106 -0.90 -2.25 1.56
C LEU A 106 -1.44 -1.90 0.17
N HIS A 107 -2.34 -2.74 -0.33
CA HIS A 107 -3.10 -2.42 -1.53
C HIS A 107 -4.28 -1.55 -1.15
N VAL A 108 -4.44 -0.41 -1.80
CA VAL A 108 -5.64 0.43 -1.70
C VAL A 108 -6.43 0.25 -2.99
N LEU A 109 -7.62 -0.31 -2.88
CA LEU A 109 -8.46 -0.67 -4.03
C LEU A 109 -9.79 0.05 -3.94
N GLY A 110 -10.21 0.67 -5.03
CA GLY A 110 -11.50 1.35 -5.07
C GLY A 110 -11.92 1.70 -6.49
N GLY A 111 -13.07 2.38 -6.59
CA GLY A 111 -13.63 2.78 -7.87
C GLY A 111 -14.56 1.73 -8.48
N ARG A 112 -14.81 0.65 -7.77
CA ARG A 112 -15.81 -0.37 -8.10
C ARG A 112 -16.31 -1.03 -6.82
N ASP A 113 -17.44 -1.70 -6.90
CA ASP A 113 -17.93 -2.50 -5.76
C ASP A 113 -17.00 -3.69 -5.51
N MET A 114 -16.74 -3.94 -4.26
CA MET A 114 -15.98 -5.09 -3.80
C MET A 114 -16.94 -6.17 -3.31
N ARG A 115 -16.53 -7.41 -3.47
CA ARG A 115 -17.36 -8.56 -3.11
C ARG A 115 -16.81 -9.25 -1.86
N TRP A 116 -17.67 -10.04 -1.26
CA TRP A 116 -17.32 -10.93 -0.16
C TRP A 116 -17.70 -12.36 -0.55
N PRO A 117 -16.83 -13.38 -0.36
CA PRO A 117 -15.52 -13.31 0.29
C PRO A 117 -14.46 -12.56 -0.54
N PRO A 118 -13.38 -12.07 0.14
CA PRO A 118 -12.39 -11.18 -0.50
C PRO A 118 -11.37 -11.86 -1.41
N GLY A 119 -11.39 -13.17 -1.48
CA GLY A 119 -10.40 -13.86 -2.31
C GLY A 119 -10.87 -15.12 -3.01
#